data_3c244947a1501a3d3176e8a0f2b2ca18
#
_entry.id   3c244947a1501a3d3176e8a0f2b2ca18
#
_cell.length_a   1.000
_cell.length_b   1.000
_cell.length_c   1.000
_cell.angle_alpha   90.00
_cell.angle_beta   90.00
_cell.angle_gamma   90.00
#
_symmetry.space_group_name_H-M   'P 1'
#
loop_
_entity.id
_entity.type
_entity.pdbx_description
1 polymer ?
#
loop_
_entity_poly.entity_id
_entity_poly.type
_entity_poly.pdbx_seq_one_letter_code
_entity_poly.pdbx_strand_id
1 'polypeptide(L)'
;VGLLMILALITLLIYCYKKHPCAEKRIAFYSLISIGVFSFFSYTFTYPFTWIVTFLCIIILTKEYIAKVFTCPIIKNTVCIFILLCSFWGIYNLVKRVMAEKEWGNTSRLALCGASGKTLPAYAELEKKFENNPYFLYNYAAILLENKQYEESLTVALQCRKYWADYD
;
A
#
# COMPACT_ATOMS: atom_id res chain seq x y z
N VAL A 1 -9.46 -17.19 8.94
CA VAL A 1 -10.46 -16.16 8.56
C VAL A 1 -10.29 -15.73 7.10
N GLY A 2 -9.06 -15.45 6.61
CA GLY A 2 -8.81 -14.99 5.24
C GLY A 2 -9.29 -15.95 4.14
N LEU A 3 -9.04 -17.26 4.28
CA LEU A 3 -9.45 -18.26 3.30
C LEU A 3 -10.98 -18.33 3.14
N LEU A 4 -11.71 -18.28 4.25
CA LEU A 4 -13.18 -18.29 4.23
C LEU A 4 -13.76 -17.04 3.54
N MET A 5 -13.15 -15.87 3.76
CA MET A 5 -13.55 -14.63 3.08
C MET A 5 -13.30 -14.72 1.58
N ILE A 6 -12.17 -15.28 1.15
CA ILE A 6 -11.84 -15.47 -0.28
C ILE A 6 -12.84 -16.44 -0.91
N LEU A 7 -13.14 -17.56 -0.28
CA LEU A 7 -14.12 -18.52 -0.77
C LEU A 7 -15.53 -17.93 -0.86
N ALA A 8 -15.94 -17.15 0.14
CA ALA A 8 -17.22 -16.44 0.12
C ALA A 8 -17.29 -15.43 -1.02
N LEU A 9 -16.21 -14.66 -1.26
CA LEU A 9 -16.14 -13.72 -2.38
C LEU A 9 -16.24 -14.43 -3.74
N ILE A 10 -15.48 -15.51 -3.93
CA ILE A 10 -15.51 -16.32 -5.16
C ILE A 10 -16.93 -16.86 -5.39
N THR A 11 -17.57 -17.41 -4.37
CA THR A 11 -18.93 -17.94 -4.46
C THR A 11 -19.93 -16.85 -4.85
N LEU A 12 -19.81 -15.66 -4.24
CA LEU A 12 -20.63 -14.50 -4.57
C LEU A 12 -20.44 -14.06 -6.03
N LEU A 13 -19.21 -13.99 -6.51
CA LEU A 13 -18.89 -13.60 -7.88
C LEU A 13 -19.44 -14.60 -8.91
N ILE A 14 -19.32 -15.91 -8.65
CA ILE A 14 -19.90 -16.96 -9.50
C ILE A 14 -21.43 -16.86 -9.51
N TYR A 15 -22.04 -16.61 -8.36
CA TYR A 15 -23.50 -16.45 -8.27
C TYR A 15 -23.97 -15.22 -9.06
N CYS A 16 -23.30 -14.07 -8.91
CA CYS A 16 -23.63 -12.85 -9.65
C CYS A 16 -23.46 -13.02 -11.16
N TYR A 17 -22.43 -13.77 -11.58
CA TYR A 17 -22.20 -14.10 -12.98
C TYR A 17 -23.31 -14.97 -13.57
N LYS A 18 -23.71 -16.04 -12.86
CA LYS A 18 -24.74 -16.99 -13.35
C LYS A 18 -26.12 -16.37 -13.46
N LYS A 19 -26.46 -15.41 -12.61
CA LYS A 19 -27.81 -14.86 -12.52
C LYS A 19 -28.22 -14.03 -13.74
N HIS A 20 -27.30 -13.24 -14.31
CA HIS A 20 -27.55 -12.39 -15.48
C HIS A 20 -26.30 -12.30 -16.37
N PRO A 21 -26.05 -13.30 -17.24
CA PRO A 21 -24.86 -13.31 -18.09
C PRO A 21 -25.00 -12.27 -19.21
N CYS A 22 -24.27 -11.16 -19.10
CA CYS A 22 -24.08 -10.22 -20.21
C CYS A 22 -22.62 -10.19 -20.64
N ALA A 23 -22.32 -9.62 -21.82
CA ALA A 23 -20.98 -9.58 -22.36
C ALA A 23 -19.97 -8.92 -21.42
N GLU A 24 -20.36 -7.80 -20.80
CA GLU A 24 -19.53 -7.07 -19.83
C GLU A 24 -19.17 -7.94 -18.61
N LYS A 25 -20.12 -8.67 -18.05
CA LYS A 25 -19.89 -9.57 -16.91
C LYS A 25 -19.00 -10.76 -17.27
N ARG A 26 -19.10 -11.27 -18.51
CA ARG A 26 -18.19 -12.33 -18.99
C ARG A 26 -16.75 -11.83 -19.03
N ILE A 27 -16.52 -10.66 -19.64
CA ILE A 27 -15.20 -10.05 -19.71
C ILE A 27 -14.64 -9.83 -18.30
N ALA A 28 -15.42 -9.22 -17.39
CA ALA A 28 -15.00 -8.97 -16.02
C ALA A 28 -14.67 -10.27 -15.26
N PHE A 29 -15.48 -11.31 -15.43
CA PHE A 29 -15.28 -12.62 -14.78
C PHE A 29 -13.99 -13.31 -15.26
N TYR A 30 -13.77 -13.37 -16.59
CA TYR A 30 -12.55 -13.96 -17.13
C TYR A 30 -11.29 -13.14 -16.81
N SER A 31 -11.42 -11.81 -16.74
CA SER A 31 -10.30 -10.95 -16.27
C SER A 31 -9.92 -11.26 -14.84
N LEU A 32 -10.89 -11.46 -13.92
CA LEU A 32 -10.62 -11.86 -12.55
C LEU A 32 -9.95 -13.23 -12.44
N ILE A 33 -10.39 -14.20 -13.26
CA ILE A 33 -9.74 -15.52 -13.32
C ILE A 33 -8.31 -15.37 -13.78
N SER A 34 -8.05 -14.59 -14.84
CA SER A 34 -6.70 -14.34 -15.35
C SER A 34 -5.81 -13.69 -14.28
N ILE A 35 -6.28 -12.65 -13.60
CA ILE A 35 -5.54 -12.01 -12.50
C ILE A 35 -5.26 -13.02 -11.38
N GLY A 36 -6.24 -13.86 -11.02
CA GLY A 36 -6.08 -14.91 -10.03
C GLY A 36 -5.00 -15.93 -10.42
N VAL A 37 -5.00 -16.41 -11.66
CA VAL A 37 -3.98 -17.34 -12.17
C VAL A 37 -2.60 -16.68 -12.17
N PHE A 38 -2.47 -15.45 -12.66
CA PHE A 38 -1.20 -14.73 -12.66
C PHE A 38 -0.67 -14.49 -11.24
N SER A 39 -1.55 -14.35 -10.25
CA SER A 39 -1.15 -14.14 -8.84
C SER A 39 -0.42 -15.33 -8.24
N PHE A 40 -0.59 -16.54 -8.77
CA PHE A 40 0.18 -17.71 -8.36
C PHE A 40 1.62 -17.72 -8.88
N PHE A 41 1.88 -17.03 -9.99
CA PHE A 41 3.20 -17.04 -10.65
C PHE A 41 3.97 -15.74 -10.53
N SER A 42 3.34 -14.68 -10.04
CA SER A 42 3.93 -13.35 -9.97
C SER A 42 3.35 -12.53 -8.81
N TYR A 43 4.11 -11.53 -8.37
CA TYR A 43 3.68 -10.54 -7.37
C TYR A 43 2.66 -9.54 -7.94
N THR A 44 1.62 -10.05 -8.59
CA THR A 44 0.63 -9.25 -9.34
C THR A 44 -0.02 -8.17 -8.48
N PHE A 45 -0.28 -8.47 -7.20
CA PHE A 45 -0.92 -7.54 -6.26
C PHE A 45 0.00 -6.48 -5.66
N THR A 46 1.28 -6.47 -5.99
CA THR A 46 2.18 -5.36 -5.62
C THR A 46 1.95 -4.11 -6.48
N TYR A 47 1.31 -4.28 -7.64
CA TYR A 47 1.06 -3.16 -8.55
C TYR A 47 -0.31 -2.53 -8.29
N PRO A 48 -0.37 -1.21 -8.04
CA PRO A 48 -1.64 -0.49 -7.80
C PRO A 48 -2.65 -0.64 -8.94
N PHE A 49 -2.17 -0.73 -10.18
CA PHE A 49 -3.02 -0.91 -11.36
C PHE A 49 -3.84 -2.21 -11.30
N THR A 50 -3.24 -3.30 -10.81
CA THR A 50 -3.93 -4.59 -10.68
C THR A 50 -5.11 -4.51 -9.71
N TRP A 51 -4.96 -3.76 -8.61
CA TRP A 51 -6.05 -3.51 -7.68
C TRP A 51 -7.18 -2.73 -8.32
N ILE A 52 -6.87 -1.69 -9.11
CA ILE A 52 -7.88 -0.88 -9.82
C ILE A 52 -8.69 -1.78 -10.75
N VAL A 53 -8.02 -2.60 -11.58
CA VAL A 53 -8.70 -3.51 -12.51
C VAL A 53 -9.55 -4.54 -11.75
N THR A 54 -9.03 -5.11 -10.68
CA THR A 54 -9.74 -6.08 -9.83
C THR A 54 -11.02 -5.46 -9.25
N PHE A 55 -10.95 -4.25 -8.68
CA PHE A 55 -12.11 -3.56 -8.14
C PHE A 55 -13.13 -3.21 -9.22
N LEU A 56 -12.71 -2.74 -10.40
CA LEU A 56 -13.60 -2.48 -11.52
C LEU A 56 -14.35 -3.74 -11.97
N CYS A 57 -13.66 -4.87 -12.08
CA CYS A 57 -14.27 -6.14 -12.43
C CYS A 57 -15.31 -6.59 -11.37
N ILE A 58 -14.99 -6.44 -10.08
CA ILE A 58 -15.92 -6.75 -8.99
C ILE A 58 -17.17 -5.85 -9.07
N ILE A 59 -17.00 -4.55 -9.30
CA ILE A 59 -18.11 -3.59 -9.43
C ILE A 59 -19.02 -3.98 -10.61
N ILE A 60 -18.47 -4.32 -11.77
CA ILE A 60 -19.22 -4.73 -12.96
C ILE A 60 -20.04 -5.99 -12.65
N LEU A 61 -19.46 -6.98 -11.99
CA LEU A 61 -20.14 -8.21 -11.62
C LEU A 61 -21.26 -8.01 -10.60
N THR A 62 -21.05 -7.10 -9.63
CA THR A 62 -21.98 -6.88 -8.52
C THR A 62 -22.96 -5.72 -8.73
N LYS A 63 -22.89 -5.02 -9.86
CA LYS A 63 -23.66 -3.80 -10.16
C LYS A 63 -25.16 -3.90 -9.82
N GLU A 64 -25.81 -5.00 -10.16
CA GLU A 64 -27.26 -5.18 -9.90
C GLU A 64 -27.58 -5.44 -8.43
N TYR A 65 -26.65 -6.06 -7.69
CA TYR A 65 -26.76 -6.26 -6.25
C TYR A 65 -26.61 -4.96 -5.50
N ILE A 66 -25.59 -4.20 -5.86
CA ILE A 66 -25.32 -2.88 -5.28
C ILE A 66 -26.50 -1.96 -5.52
N ALA A 67 -27.07 -1.95 -6.73
CA ALA A 67 -28.25 -1.14 -7.05
C ALA A 67 -29.47 -1.48 -6.18
N LYS A 68 -29.67 -2.75 -5.81
CA LYS A 68 -30.75 -3.16 -4.91
C LYS A 68 -30.51 -2.81 -3.45
N VAL A 69 -29.28 -2.95 -2.98
CA VAL A 69 -28.92 -2.62 -1.58
C VAL A 69 -28.97 -1.11 -1.35
N PHE A 70 -28.62 -0.31 -2.36
CA PHE A 70 -28.58 1.15 -2.28
C PHE A 70 -29.89 1.82 -2.75
N THR A 71 -31.02 1.17 -2.59
CA THR A 71 -32.33 1.79 -2.89
C THR A 71 -32.69 2.91 -1.90
N CYS A 72 -32.12 2.87 -0.68
CA CYS A 72 -32.32 3.92 0.31
C CYS A 72 -31.35 5.10 0.06
N PRO A 73 -31.84 6.31 -0.29
CA PRO A 73 -30.99 7.46 -0.60
C PRO A 73 -30.12 7.90 0.58
N ILE A 74 -30.60 7.71 1.81
CA ILE A 74 -29.83 8.05 3.03
C ILE A 74 -28.57 7.19 3.14
N ILE A 75 -28.70 5.88 2.97
CA ILE A 75 -27.57 4.94 3.04
C ILE A 75 -26.55 5.25 1.96
N LYS A 76 -27.04 5.50 0.73
CA LYS A 76 -26.18 5.86 -0.40
C LYS A 76 -25.34 7.11 -0.10
N ASN A 77 -25.98 8.17 0.36
CA ASN A 77 -25.30 9.43 0.64
C ASN A 77 -24.30 9.29 1.81
N THR A 78 -24.66 8.58 2.87
CA THR A 78 -23.77 8.34 4.02
C THR A 78 -22.53 7.55 3.60
N VAL A 79 -22.68 6.50 2.79
CA VAL A 79 -21.55 5.71 2.27
C VAL A 79 -20.67 6.54 1.34
N CYS A 80 -21.25 7.35 0.46
CA CYS A 80 -20.47 8.25 -0.41
C CYS A 80 -19.66 9.26 0.41
N ILE A 81 -20.25 9.88 1.42
CA ILE A 81 -19.56 10.83 2.31
C ILE A 81 -18.42 10.12 3.05
N PHE A 82 -18.67 8.93 3.59
CA PHE A 82 -17.65 8.15 4.28
C PHE A 82 -16.46 7.81 3.36
N ILE A 83 -16.72 7.35 2.13
CA ILE A 83 -15.66 7.06 1.14
C ILE A 83 -14.88 8.32 0.80
N LEU A 84 -15.55 9.46 0.62
CA LEU A 84 -14.86 10.73 0.36
C LEU A 84 -13.96 11.14 1.52
N LEU A 85 -14.43 11.05 2.76
CA LEU A 85 -13.62 11.35 3.94
C LEU A 85 -12.40 10.44 4.07
N CYS A 86 -12.57 9.12 3.86
CA CYS A 86 -11.47 8.16 3.85
C CYS A 86 -10.47 8.47 2.73
N SER A 87 -10.94 8.86 1.54
CA SER A 87 -10.09 9.23 0.41
C SER A 87 -9.28 10.49 0.71
N PHE A 88 -9.89 11.53 1.25
CA PHE A 88 -9.18 12.74 1.67
C PHE A 88 -8.13 12.46 2.74
N TRP A 89 -8.47 11.65 3.74
CA TRP A 89 -7.53 11.24 4.77
C TRP A 89 -6.36 10.43 4.18
N GLY A 90 -6.65 9.52 3.25
CA GLY A 90 -5.64 8.74 2.53
C GLY A 90 -4.70 9.62 1.71
N ILE A 91 -5.25 10.58 0.94
CA ILE A 91 -4.46 11.54 0.15
C ILE A 91 -3.57 12.40 1.07
N TYR A 92 -4.11 12.90 2.17
CA TYR A 92 -3.34 13.69 3.13
C TYR A 92 -2.13 12.93 3.69
N ASN A 93 -2.33 11.65 4.09
CA ASN A 93 -1.22 10.81 4.57
C ASN A 93 -0.22 10.49 3.46
N LEU A 94 -0.70 10.25 2.23
CA LEU A 94 0.16 10.01 1.08
C LEU A 94 1.04 11.23 0.77
N VAL A 95 0.47 12.42 0.73
CA VAL A 95 1.22 13.67 0.50
C VAL A 95 2.29 13.88 1.57
N LYS A 96 1.95 13.67 2.85
CA LYS A 96 2.95 13.74 3.94
C LYS A 96 4.10 12.76 3.73
N ARG A 97 3.80 11.53 3.35
CA ARG A 97 4.80 10.50 3.10
C ARG A 97 5.69 10.85 1.91
N VAL A 98 5.11 11.29 0.80
CA VAL A 98 5.85 11.72 -0.40
C VAL A 98 6.78 12.90 -0.09
N MET A 99 6.31 13.86 0.70
CA MET A 99 7.15 15.00 1.14
C MET A 99 8.33 14.53 1.99
N ALA A 100 8.10 13.62 2.94
CA ALA A 100 9.17 13.05 3.76
C ALA A 100 10.17 12.23 2.93
N GLU A 101 9.70 11.43 1.97
CA GLU A 101 10.56 10.66 1.06
C GLU A 101 11.40 11.57 0.16
N LYS A 102 10.84 12.68 -0.31
CA LYS A 102 11.58 13.70 -1.07
C LYS A 102 12.66 14.36 -0.22
N GLU A 103 12.34 14.70 1.01
CA GLU A 103 13.28 15.27 1.98
C GLU A 103 14.42 14.30 2.26
N TRP A 104 14.10 13.02 2.53
CA TRP A 104 15.11 11.96 2.68
C TRP A 104 15.97 11.80 1.43
N GLY A 105 15.39 11.76 0.24
CA GLY A 105 16.13 11.66 -1.01
C GLY A 105 17.12 12.81 -1.20
N ASN A 106 16.75 14.04 -0.88
CA ASN A 106 17.64 15.20 -0.95
C ASN A 106 18.78 15.11 0.10
N THR A 107 18.44 14.73 1.34
CA THR A 107 19.40 14.57 2.44
C THR A 107 20.41 13.45 2.13
N SER A 108 19.92 12.33 1.59
CA SER A 108 20.78 11.20 1.18
C SER A 108 21.75 11.60 0.06
N ARG A 109 21.28 12.36 -0.93
CA ARG A 109 22.17 12.88 -2.00
C ARG A 109 23.26 13.80 -1.44
N LEU A 110 22.93 14.67 -0.50
CA LEU A 110 23.91 15.55 0.13
C LEU A 110 24.94 14.76 0.94
N ALA A 111 24.51 13.71 1.65
CA ALA A 111 25.40 12.82 2.38
C ALA A 111 26.39 12.12 1.44
N LEU A 112 25.91 11.58 0.31
CA LEU A 112 26.74 10.93 -0.72
C LEU A 112 27.74 11.88 -1.38
N CYS A 113 27.46 13.18 -1.39
CA CYS A 113 28.40 14.22 -1.86
C CYS A 113 29.48 14.59 -0.82
N GLY A 114 29.63 13.83 0.26
CA GLY A 114 30.65 14.04 1.29
C GLY A 114 30.25 15.03 2.39
N ALA A 115 28.98 15.41 2.47
CA ALA A 115 28.44 16.29 3.51
C ALA A 115 27.75 15.52 4.65
N SER A 116 28.18 14.28 4.95
CA SER A 116 27.51 13.39 5.91
C SER A 116 27.31 14.02 7.29
N GLY A 117 28.30 14.75 7.82
CA GLY A 117 28.18 15.43 9.11
C GLY A 117 27.15 16.56 9.14
N LYS A 118 26.90 17.23 8.00
CA LYS A 118 25.88 18.28 7.91
C LYS A 118 24.46 17.74 7.77
N THR A 119 24.31 16.48 7.38
CA THR A 119 23.01 15.84 7.17
C THR A 119 22.47 15.13 8.41
N LEU A 120 23.30 14.92 9.44
CA LEU A 120 22.90 14.26 10.69
C LEU A 120 21.63 14.86 11.33
N PRO A 121 21.50 16.19 11.51
CA PRO A 121 20.29 16.76 12.12
C PRO A 121 19.04 16.46 11.31
N ALA A 122 19.14 16.49 9.97
CA ALA A 122 18.02 16.19 9.10
C ALA A 122 17.61 14.69 9.16
N TYR A 123 18.59 13.78 9.28
CA TYR A 123 18.30 12.37 9.50
C TYR A 123 17.60 12.12 10.85
N ALA A 124 18.03 12.80 11.93
CA ALA A 124 17.39 12.69 13.23
C ALA A 124 15.93 13.19 13.24
N GLU A 125 15.60 14.22 12.45
CA GLU A 125 14.21 14.67 12.27
C GLU A 125 13.39 13.67 11.43
N LEU A 126 14.00 13.10 10.41
CA LEU A 126 13.35 12.13 9.54
C LEU A 126 13.14 10.78 10.22
N GLU A 127 13.94 10.40 11.20
CA GLU A 127 13.81 9.16 11.96
C GLU A 127 12.39 9.00 12.52
N LYS A 128 11.82 10.06 13.09
CA LYS A 128 10.44 10.05 13.63
C LYS A 128 9.37 9.77 12.57
N LYS A 129 9.67 10.10 11.29
CA LYS A 129 8.75 9.87 10.16
C LYS A 129 8.93 8.48 9.57
N PHE A 130 10.12 7.87 9.72
CA PHE A 130 10.54 6.61 9.11
C PHE A 130 11.00 5.56 10.12
N GLU A 131 10.55 5.63 11.35
CA GLU A 131 10.95 4.74 12.46
C GLU A 131 10.80 3.23 12.16
N ASN A 132 9.88 2.88 11.25
CA ASN A 132 9.57 1.51 10.85
C ASN A 132 10.03 1.18 9.42
N ASN A 133 10.83 2.05 8.79
CA ASN A 133 11.33 1.83 7.44
C ASN A 133 12.76 1.29 7.48
N PRO A 134 13.00 -0.01 7.19
CA PRO A 134 14.32 -0.61 7.30
C PRO A 134 15.34 0.03 6.36
N TYR A 135 14.93 0.47 5.16
CA TYR A 135 15.85 1.13 4.22
C TYR A 135 16.33 2.49 4.73
N PHE A 136 15.45 3.25 5.36
CA PHE A 136 15.84 4.52 5.99
C PHE A 136 16.78 4.27 7.16
N LEU A 137 16.41 3.35 8.06
CA LEU A 137 17.21 3.03 9.24
C LEU A 137 18.61 2.52 8.87
N TYR A 138 18.70 1.69 7.83
CA TYR A 138 20.00 1.23 7.32
C TYR A 138 20.88 2.39 6.84
N ASN A 139 20.31 3.30 6.03
CA ASN A 139 21.05 4.47 5.55
C ASN A 139 21.46 5.39 6.71
N TYR A 140 20.57 5.60 7.67
CA TYR A 140 20.88 6.43 8.83
C TYR A 140 21.99 5.83 9.70
N ALA A 141 21.95 4.53 9.97
CA ALA A 141 23.02 3.84 10.69
C ALA A 141 24.37 3.98 9.97
N ALA A 142 24.40 3.87 8.64
CA ALA A 142 25.61 4.08 7.85
C ALA A 142 26.18 5.51 7.98
N ILE A 143 25.32 6.52 7.95
CA ILE A 143 25.71 7.93 8.12
C ILE A 143 26.25 8.19 9.55
N LEU A 144 25.62 7.61 10.57
CA LEU A 144 26.12 7.68 11.94
C LEU A 144 27.50 7.02 12.08
N LEU A 145 27.70 5.86 11.43
CA LEU A 145 28.99 5.14 11.42
C LEU A 145 30.09 5.98 10.77
N GLU A 146 29.83 6.60 9.63
CA GLU A 146 30.77 7.50 8.94
C GLU A 146 31.18 8.69 9.83
N ASN A 147 30.26 9.19 10.65
CA ASN A 147 30.50 10.29 11.59
C ASN A 147 31.04 9.82 12.94
N LYS A 148 31.44 8.55 13.06
CA LYS A 148 32.04 7.93 14.27
C LYS A 148 31.12 7.91 15.50
N GLN A 149 29.79 8.02 15.30
CA GLN A 149 28.77 7.88 16.34
C GLN A 149 28.37 6.40 16.49
N TYR A 150 29.29 5.58 16.99
CA TYR A 150 29.20 4.12 16.97
C TYR A 150 28.03 3.57 17.79
N GLU A 151 27.77 4.12 18.98
CA GLU A 151 26.70 3.64 19.85
C GLU A 151 25.30 3.91 19.27
N GLU A 152 25.10 5.12 18.74
CA GLU A 152 23.85 5.48 18.07
C GLU A 152 23.66 4.66 16.79
N SER A 153 24.72 4.49 15.99
CA SER A 153 24.69 3.65 14.79
C SER A 153 24.28 2.21 15.12
N LEU A 154 24.84 1.62 16.20
CA LEU A 154 24.49 0.28 16.64
C LEU A 154 23.01 0.20 17.04
N THR A 155 22.51 1.19 17.77
CA THR A 155 21.11 1.24 18.21
C THR A 155 20.15 1.28 17.01
N VAL A 156 20.41 2.14 16.04
CA VAL A 156 19.61 2.26 14.82
C VAL A 156 19.71 0.99 13.94
N ALA A 157 20.89 0.37 13.88
CA ALA A 157 21.08 -0.88 13.14
C ALA A 157 20.30 -2.05 13.78
N LEU A 158 20.27 -2.14 15.11
CA LEU A 158 19.44 -3.15 15.81
C LEU A 158 17.95 -2.91 15.60
N GLN A 159 17.51 -1.65 15.56
CA GLN A 159 16.14 -1.30 15.21
C GLN A 159 15.83 -1.69 13.76
N CYS A 160 16.74 -1.43 12.82
CA CYS A 160 16.61 -1.84 11.43
C CYS A 160 16.42 -3.35 11.30
N ARG A 161 17.24 -4.15 12.00
CA ARG A 161 17.15 -5.61 12.02
C ARG A 161 15.77 -6.11 12.46
N LYS A 162 15.13 -5.45 13.41
CA LYS A 162 13.78 -5.81 13.89
C LYS A 162 12.71 -5.77 12.79
N TYR A 163 12.87 -4.88 11.82
CA TYR A 163 11.91 -4.68 10.72
C TYR A 163 12.32 -5.36 9.41
N TRP A 164 13.54 -5.87 9.35
CA TRP A 164 14.07 -6.61 8.19
C TRP A 164 13.86 -8.11 8.44
N ALA A 165 12.70 -8.61 8.01
CA ALA A 165 12.25 -9.98 8.33
C ALA A 165 13.04 -11.11 7.62
N ASP A 166 13.96 -10.79 6.71
CA ASP A 166 14.60 -11.77 5.81
C ASP A 166 16.11 -11.99 6.08
N TYR A 167 16.64 -11.58 7.23
CA TYR A 167 18.03 -11.82 7.61
C TYR A 167 18.12 -12.66 8.89
N ASP A 168 17.69 -13.93 8.79
CA ASP A 168 18.12 -15.00 9.69
C ASP A 168 19.21 -15.84 9.06
#